data_baf9eed7abe4662c28a811477feb8904
#
_entry.id   baf9eed7abe4662c28a811477feb8904
#
_cell.length_a   1.000
_cell.length_b   1.000
_cell.length_c   1.000
_cell.angle_alpha   90.00
_cell.angle_beta   90.00
_cell.angle_gamma   90.00
#
_symmetry.space_group_name_H-M   'P 1'
#
loop_
_entity.id
_entity.type
_entity.pdbx_description
1 polymer ?
#
loop_
_entity_poly.entity_id
_entity_poly.type
_entity_poly.pdbx_seq_one_letter_code
_entity_poly.pdbx_strand_id
1 'polypeptide(L)'
;MPASPLISVVITTYNRSDALLAVLRGLAAQTDRNFEVVVADDGSRAEHQQAVLQAGVSKTLQLTHVWHPDVGFTASRVRNRGVAAARGDYVVLMDGDCVPEVDFIAQHRRLAHAGHFVNGSRVLLSPELTEQVVQDRVSILGRSAGYWLAQRLQGRASKLSHLLRLPDGAYRCHAQFSWKGIRSCNMGVWRSDYERVNGFDESFVGWGHEDADFVLRLHHAGVVRKNGFCATEVFHLWHREAARTQESQNARTVRERALTTITQP
;
A
#
# COMPACT_ATOMS: atom_id res chain seq x y z
N MET A 1 -13.46 11.01 -24.80
CA MET A 1 -13.58 10.43 -23.45
C MET A 1 -12.68 11.25 -22.54
N PRO A 2 -13.07 11.57 -21.29
CA PRO A 2 -12.15 12.20 -20.37
C PRO A 2 -10.90 11.32 -20.23
N ALA A 3 -9.73 11.94 -20.10
CA ALA A 3 -8.49 11.22 -19.93
C ALA A 3 -8.58 10.35 -18.66
N SER A 4 -8.07 9.13 -18.72
CA SER A 4 -8.00 8.25 -17.54
C SER A 4 -7.14 8.92 -16.46
N PRO A 5 -7.59 8.99 -15.18
CA PRO A 5 -6.87 9.70 -14.13
C PRO A 5 -5.45 9.12 -13.95
N LEU A 6 -4.47 9.97 -13.71
CA LEU A 6 -3.14 9.54 -13.33
C LEU A 6 -3.22 8.87 -11.95
N ILE A 7 -2.58 7.71 -11.79
CA ILE A 7 -2.44 7.04 -10.50
C ILE A 7 -1.05 7.34 -9.92
N SER A 8 -0.99 7.81 -8.68
CA SER A 8 0.27 7.93 -7.94
C SER A 8 0.39 6.78 -6.94
N VAL A 9 1.42 5.95 -7.11
CA VAL A 9 1.74 4.90 -6.15
C VAL A 9 2.73 5.46 -5.14
N VAL A 10 2.26 5.68 -3.91
CA VAL A 10 3.07 6.20 -2.80
C VAL A 10 3.55 5.03 -1.94
N ILE A 11 4.87 4.80 -1.92
CA ILE A 11 5.49 3.63 -1.30
C ILE A 11 6.28 4.07 -0.08
N THR A 12 5.86 3.65 1.12
CA THR A 12 6.63 3.91 2.34
C THR A 12 7.79 2.93 2.49
N THR A 13 8.98 3.41 2.83
CA THR A 13 10.17 2.58 3.04
C THR A 13 11.02 3.08 4.20
N TYR A 14 11.75 2.17 4.84
CA TYR A 14 12.78 2.48 5.83
C TYR A 14 13.84 1.37 5.86
N ASN A 15 15.10 1.70 5.48
CA ASN A 15 16.27 0.80 5.53
C ASN A 15 16.07 -0.61 4.90
N ARG A 16 15.22 -0.72 3.87
CA ARG A 16 14.89 -1.97 3.18
C ARG A 16 14.93 -1.81 1.66
N SER A 17 16.08 -1.34 1.14
CA SER A 17 16.28 -1.19 -0.32
C SER A 17 16.12 -2.52 -1.08
N ASP A 18 16.48 -3.65 -0.49
CA ASP A 18 16.30 -5.00 -1.02
C ASP A 18 14.83 -5.30 -1.36
N ALA A 19 13.94 -5.09 -0.40
CA ALA A 19 12.50 -5.29 -0.56
C ALA A 19 11.91 -4.26 -1.54
N LEU A 20 12.27 -2.97 -1.37
CA LEU A 20 11.78 -1.90 -2.25
C LEU A 20 12.15 -2.16 -3.72
N LEU A 21 13.35 -2.65 -4.02
CA LEU A 21 13.75 -3.00 -5.38
C LEU A 21 12.88 -4.13 -5.96
N ALA A 22 12.45 -5.10 -5.15
CA ALA A 22 11.49 -6.11 -5.60
C ALA A 22 10.11 -5.50 -5.91
N VAL A 23 9.64 -4.55 -5.11
CA VAL A 23 8.39 -3.79 -5.36
C VAL A 23 8.50 -2.98 -6.65
N LEU A 24 9.60 -2.26 -6.86
CA LEU A 24 9.83 -1.46 -8.07
C LEU A 24 9.89 -2.34 -9.34
N ARG A 25 10.46 -3.55 -9.26
CA ARG A 25 10.38 -4.54 -10.37
C ARG A 25 8.94 -4.94 -10.67
N GLY A 26 8.11 -5.15 -9.65
CA GLY A 26 6.67 -5.40 -9.82
C GLY A 26 5.94 -4.24 -10.47
N LEU A 27 6.27 -3.00 -10.12
CA LEU A 27 5.71 -1.81 -10.76
C LEU A 27 6.23 -1.61 -12.19
N ALA A 28 7.49 -1.89 -12.47
CA ALA A 28 8.03 -1.84 -13.83
C ALA A 28 7.37 -2.87 -14.77
N ALA A 29 6.81 -3.95 -14.23
CA ALA A 29 6.11 -4.99 -14.98
C ALA A 29 4.61 -4.75 -15.17
N GLN A 30 4.06 -3.62 -14.70
CA GLN A 30 2.61 -3.35 -14.80
C GLN A 30 2.12 -3.30 -16.25
N THR A 31 0.92 -3.83 -16.50
CA THR A 31 0.24 -3.75 -17.80
C THR A 31 -0.34 -2.37 -18.09
N ASP A 32 -0.81 -1.66 -17.07
CA ASP A 32 -1.25 -0.27 -17.17
C ASP A 32 -0.07 0.64 -16.84
N ARG A 33 0.27 1.55 -17.76
CA ARG A 33 1.45 2.44 -17.66
C ARG A 33 1.11 3.88 -17.26
N ASN A 34 -0.17 4.22 -17.10
CA ASN A 34 -0.58 5.57 -16.71
C ASN A 34 -0.51 5.77 -15.20
N PHE A 35 0.70 5.69 -14.65
CA PHE A 35 0.99 5.93 -13.24
C PHE A 35 2.39 6.50 -13.02
N GLU A 36 2.59 7.09 -11.86
CA GLU A 36 3.89 7.49 -11.33
C GLU A 36 4.16 6.80 -9.98
N VAL A 37 5.40 6.80 -9.57
CA VAL A 37 5.87 6.22 -8.30
C VAL A 37 6.47 7.32 -7.43
N VAL A 38 6.02 7.41 -6.20
CA VAL A 38 6.61 8.27 -5.16
C VAL A 38 7.13 7.38 -4.05
N VAL A 39 8.45 7.27 -3.92
CA VAL A 39 9.09 6.60 -2.79
C VAL A 39 9.13 7.59 -1.63
N ALA A 40 8.37 7.29 -0.58
CA ALA A 40 8.27 8.06 0.66
C ALA A 40 9.15 7.38 1.73
N ASP A 41 10.34 7.92 1.94
CA ASP A 41 11.41 7.32 2.73
C ASP A 41 11.44 7.92 4.13
N ASP A 42 11.18 7.10 5.16
CA ASP A 42 11.06 7.47 6.58
C ASP A 42 12.41 7.61 7.28
N GLY A 43 13.44 8.13 6.57
CA GLY A 43 14.74 8.41 7.13
C GLY A 43 15.77 7.29 6.91
N SER A 44 15.70 6.56 5.81
CA SER A 44 16.71 5.54 5.49
C SER A 44 18.11 6.15 5.40
N ARG A 45 19.10 5.32 5.74
CA ARG A 45 20.52 5.65 5.60
C ARG A 45 20.92 5.78 4.14
N ALA A 46 21.97 6.55 3.88
CA ALA A 46 22.42 6.93 2.54
C ALA A 46 22.67 5.73 1.61
N GLU A 47 23.19 4.62 2.13
CA GLU A 47 23.43 3.42 1.34
C GLU A 47 22.15 2.83 0.75
N HIS A 48 21.02 2.86 1.49
CA HIS A 48 19.72 2.38 1.00
C HIS A 48 19.15 3.32 -0.05
N GLN A 49 19.25 4.63 0.16
CA GLN A 49 18.81 5.64 -0.81
C GLN A 49 19.58 5.49 -2.13
N GLN A 50 20.91 5.40 -2.06
CA GLN A 50 21.76 5.25 -3.23
C GLN A 50 21.47 3.94 -3.99
N ALA A 51 21.27 2.83 -3.26
CA ALA A 51 20.94 1.55 -3.88
C ALA A 51 19.65 1.64 -4.72
N VAL A 52 18.62 2.37 -4.22
CA VAL A 52 17.36 2.57 -4.93
C VAL A 52 17.55 3.51 -6.13
N LEU A 53 18.18 4.66 -5.96
CA LEU A 53 18.31 5.68 -7.01
C LEU A 53 19.22 5.23 -8.16
N GLN A 54 20.24 4.41 -7.86
CA GLN A 54 21.18 3.90 -8.87
C GLN A 54 20.68 2.64 -9.59
N ALA A 55 19.65 1.97 -9.05
CA ALA A 55 19.12 0.75 -9.64
C ALA A 55 18.55 1.00 -11.05
N GLY A 56 18.84 0.09 -11.98
CA GLY A 56 18.34 0.19 -13.36
C GLY A 56 16.81 0.26 -13.44
N VAL A 57 16.10 -0.50 -12.58
CA VAL A 57 14.64 -0.50 -12.53
C VAL A 57 14.06 0.88 -12.17
N SER A 58 14.70 1.63 -11.30
CA SER A 58 14.24 2.98 -10.91
C SER A 58 14.25 3.95 -12.08
N LYS A 59 15.13 3.75 -13.05
CA LYS A 59 15.24 4.57 -14.27
C LYS A 59 14.16 4.25 -15.31
N THR A 60 13.44 3.14 -15.17
CA THR A 60 12.35 2.74 -16.07
C THR A 60 10.99 3.26 -15.63
N LEU A 61 10.90 3.86 -14.44
CA LEU A 61 9.70 4.39 -13.82
C LEU A 61 9.74 5.92 -13.74
N GLN A 62 8.57 6.55 -13.80
CA GLN A 62 8.44 7.95 -13.38
C GLN A 62 8.52 8.00 -11.85
N LEU A 63 9.73 8.03 -11.31
CA LEU A 63 10.01 7.88 -9.88
C LEU A 63 10.45 9.21 -9.26
N THR A 64 9.76 9.60 -8.19
CA THR A 64 10.14 10.68 -7.28
C THR A 64 10.54 10.07 -5.95
N HIS A 65 11.66 10.50 -5.35
CA HIS A 65 12.10 10.08 -4.02
C HIS A 65 11.96 11.25 -3.05
N VAL A 66 11.19 11.05 -1.99
CA VAL A 66 10.96 12.00 -0.90
C VAL A 66 11.54 11.40 0.36
N TRP A 67 12.42 12.12 1.03
CA TRP A 67 13.12 11.68 2.23
C TRP A 67 13.03 12.75 3.34
N HIS A 68 13.12 12.34 4.59
CA HIS A 68 13.34 13.21 5.74
C HIS A 68 14.28 12.52 6.74
N PRO A 69 14.95 13.29 7.64
CA PRO A 69 15.79 12.70 8.68
C PRO A 69 15.05 11.68 9.54
N ASP A 70 15.75 10.62 9.97
CA ASP A 70 15.21 9.62 10.88
C ASP A 70 14.88 10.24 12.24
N VAL A 71 13.61 10.22 12.60
CA VAL A 71 13.09 10.68 13.89
C VAL A 71 12.25 9.57 14.57
N GLY A 72 12.52 8.33 14.21
CA GLY A 72 11.78 7.13 14.62
C GLY A 72 10.66 6.78 13.65
N PHE A 73 9.76 5.87 14.05
CA PHE A 73 8.68 5.38 13.20
C PHE A 73 7.61 6.46 12.98
N THR A 74 7.57 7.06 11.79
CA THR A 74 6.66 8.16 11.43
C THR A 74 5.86 7.89 10.16
N ALA A 75 5.24 6.69 10.09
CA ALA A 75 4.51 6.23 8.92
C ALA A 75 3.41 7.20 8.42
N SER A 76 2.69 7.86 9.32
CA SER A 76 1.69 8.89 8.99
C SER A 76 2.34 10.07 8.24
N ARG A 77 3.41 10.63 8.81
CA ARG A 77 4.13 11.78 8.25
C ARG A 77 4.73 11.47 6.88
N VAL A 78 5.39 10.32 6.74
CA VAL A 78 6.04 9.97 5.47
C VAL A 78 5.00 9.71 4.36
N ARG A 79 3.84 9.10 4.68
CA ARG A 79 2.73 8.97 3.74
C ARG A 79 2.19 10.33 3.30
N ASN A 80 1.95 11.26 4.23
CA ASN A 80 1.50 12.61 3.91
C ASN A 80 2.49 13.34 2.98
N ARG A 81 3.79 13.25 3.27
CA ARG A 81 4.84 13.82 2.40
C ARG A 81 4.85 13.19 1.02
N GLY A 82 4.70 11.87 0.94
CA GLY A 82 4.61 11.15 -0.33
C GLY A 82 3.41 11.60 -1.16
N VAL A 83 2.24 11.72 -0.54
CA VAL A 83 1.01 12.20 -1.21
C VAL A 83 1.15 13.66 -1.63
N ALA A 84 1.78 14.51 -0.83
CA ALA A 84 2.03 15.93 -1.18
C ALA A 84 2.93 16.07 -2.41
N ALA A 85 3.88 15.17 -2.62
CA ALA A 85 4.76 15.15 -3.79
C ALA A 85 4.15 14.47 -5.03
N ALA A 86 3.06 13.73 -4.85
CA ALA A 86 2.36 13.03 -5.92
C ALA A 86 1.54 14.00 -6.79
N ARG A 87 1.30 13.64 -8.06
CA ARG A 87 0.57 14.46 -9.04
C ARG A 87 -0.77 13.85 -9.49
N GLY A 88 -0.96 12.55 -9.22
CA GLY A 88 -2.14 11.84 -9.68
C GLY A 88 -3.40 12.19 -8.90
N ASP A 89 -4.55 12.04 -9.54
CA ASP A 89 -5.87 12.26 -8.94
C ASP A 89 -6.30 11.10 -8.02
N TYR A 90 -5.71 9.93 -8.26
CA TYR A 90 -5.94 8.72 -7.46
C TYR A 90 -4.62 8.24 -6.86
N VAL A 91 -4.60 8.08 -5.55
CA VAL A 91 -3.41 7.67 -4.78
C VAL A 91 -3.56 6.22 -4.37
N VAL A 92 -2.52 5.42 -4.61
CA VAL A 92 -2.39 4.06 -4.08
C VAL A 92 -1.26 4.05 -3.05
N LEU A 93 -1.61 3.86 -1.80
CA LEU A 93 -0.67 3.70 -0.70
C LEU A 93 -0.16 2.26 -0.67
N MET A 94 1.15 2.08 -0.58
CA MET A 94 1.80 0.77 -0.48
C MET A 94 2.95 0.82 0.53
N ASP A 95 3.28 -0.33 1.12
CA ASP A 95 4.52 -0.48 1.86
C ASP A 95 5.63 -1.03 0.94
N GLY A 96 6.89 -0.68 1.24
CA GLY A 96 8.07 -1.02 0.43
C GLY A 96 8.47 -2.50 0.44
N ASP A 97 7.61 -3.35 0.95
CA ASP A 97 7.73 -4.82 0.96
C ASP A 97 6.50 -5.53 0.37
N CYS A 98 5.63 -4.78 -0.31
CA CYS A 98 4.43 -5.27 -0.94
C CYS A 98 4.59 -5.31 -2.47
N VAL A 99 5.05 -6.45 -3.02
CA VAL A 99 5.26 -6.61 -4.47
C VAL A 99 3.90 -6.75 -5.17
N PRO A 100 3.55 -5.85 -6.11
CA PRO A 100 2.25 -5.91 -6.79
C PRO A 100 2.21 -6.98 -7.89
N GLU A 101 1.03 -7.55 -8.12
CA GLU A 101 0.72 -8.33 -9.31
C GLU A 101 0.82 -7.49 -10.59
N VAL A 102 1.05 -8.12 -11.73
CA VAL A 102 1.30 -7.43 -13.01
C VAL A 102 0.13 -6.58 -13.54
N ASP A 103 -1.08 -6.83 -13.07
CA ASP A 103 -2.28 -6.07 -13.41
C ASP A 103 -2.79 -5.15 -12.28
N PHE A 104 -2.00 -4.97 -11.22
CA PHE A 104 -2.37 -4.26 -10.00
C PHE A 104 -2.88 -2.82 -10.26
N ILE A 105 -2.18 -2.04 -11.08
CA ILE A 105 -2.58 -0.67 -11.45
C ILE A 105 -3.91 -0.68 -12.22
N ALA A 106 -4.06 -1.58 -13.18
CA ALA A 106 -5.30 -1.74 -13.94
C ALA A 106 -6.48 -2.11 -13.03
N GLN A 107 -6.27 -2.96 -12.03
CA GLN A 107 -7.29 -3.34 -11.07
C GLN A 107 -7.67 -2.18 -10.14
N HIS A 108 -6.68 -1.42 -9.62
CA HIS A 108 -6.98 -0.21 -8.84
C HIS A 108 -7.78 0.78 -9.67
N ARG A 109 -7.39 1.04 -10.92
CA ARG A 109 -8.13 1.92 -11.84
C ARG A 109 -9.56 1.47 -12.04
N ARG A 110 -9.78 0.16 -12.25
CA ARG A 110 -11.11 -0.42 -12.42
C ARG A 110 -12.01 -0.22 -11.19
N LEU A 111 -11.42 -0.27 -9.98
CA LEU A 111 -12.15 -0.14 -8.72
C LEU A 111 -12.25 1.30 -8.22
N ALA A 112 -11.54 2.26 -8.82
CA ALA A 112 -11.45 3.66 -8.41
C ALA A 112 -12.74 4.44 -8.76
N HIS A 113 -13.79 4.26 -7.97
CA HIS A 113 -15.04 5.02 -8.11
C HIS A 113 -15.06 6.22 -7.16
N ALA A 114 -15.61 7.34 -7.61
CA ALA A 114 -15.80 8.53 -6.79
C ALA A 114 -16.58 8.20 -5.51
N GLY A 115 -16.19 8.80 -4.38
CA GLY A 115 -16.80 8.54 -3.08
C GLY A 115 -16.47 7.14 -2.48
N HIS A 116 -15.46 6.46 -3.02
CA HIS A 116 -15.02 5.18 -2.50
C HIS A 116 -13.49 5.14 -2.31
N PHE A 117 -13.05 4.45 -1.26
CA PHE A 117 -11.65 4.01 -1.14
C PHE A 117 -11.56 2.48 -1.30
N VAL A 118 -10.47 2.01 -1.86
CA VAL A 118 -10.22 0.57 -2.06
C VAL A 118 -9.30 0.07 -0.95
N ASN A 119 -9.80 -0.86 -0.12
CA ASN A 119 -8.96 -1.60 0.82
C ASN A 119 -8.48 -2.90 0.15
N GLY A 120 -7.23 -2.92 -0.26
CA GLY A 120 -6.61 -4.02 -0.97
C GLY A 120 -6.36 -5.26 -0.10
N SER A 121 -5.78 -6.26 -0.69
CA SER A 121 -5.51 -7.55 -0.07
C SER A 121 -4.05 -7.94 -0.26
N ARG A 122 -3.52 -8.81 0.62
CA ARG A 122 -2.13 -9.26 0.54
C ARG A 122 -2.00 -10.77 0.71
N VAL A 123 -1.05 -11.37 0.00
CA VAL A 123 -0.58 -12.74 0.15
C VAL A 123 0.72 -12.70 0.93
N LEU A 124 0.75 -13.28 2.13
CA LEU A 124 1.98 -13.32 2.93
C LEU A 124 2.92 -14.39 2.37
N LEU A 125 4.17 -14.05 2.17
CA LEU A 125 5.22 -14.99 1.76
C LEU A 125 6.01 -15.48 2.97
N SER A 126 6.58 -16.69 2.85
CA SER A 126 7.48 -17.23 3.88
C SER A 126 8.84 -16.52 3.88
N PRO A 127 9.63 -16.64 4.97
CA PRO A 127 11.01 -16.12 4.99
C PRO A 127 11.87 -16.63 3.84
N GLU A 128 11.80 -17.94 3.53
CA GLU A 128 12.63 -18.57 2.51
C GLU A 128 12.28 -18.07 1.10
N LEU A 129 10.99 -17.92 0.78
CA LEU A 129 10.58 -17.39 -0.52
C LEU A 129 10.91 -15.90 -0.62
N THR A 130 10.74 -15.16 0.48
CA THR A 130 11.13 -13.74 0.54
C THR A 130 12.62 -13.56 0.26
N GLU A 131 13.48 -14.34 0.90
CA GLU A 131 14.93 -14.29 0.66
C GLU A 131 15.29 -14.53 -0.81
N GLN A 132 14.66 -15.51 -1.45
CA GLN A 132 14.86 -15.77 -2.87
C GLN A 132 14.42 -14.61 -3.77
N VAL A 133 13.33 -13.94 -3.42
CA VAL A 133 12.79 -12.79 -4.17
C VAL A 133 13.68 -11.55 -4.02
N VAL A 134 14.10 -11.20 -2.80
CA VAL A 134 14.92 -9.99 -2.57
C VAL A 134 16.33 -10.14 -3.12
N GLN A 135 16.87 -11.37 -3.14
CA GLN A 135 18.16 -11.70 -3.76
C GLN A 135 18.09 -11.88 -5.28
N ASP A 136 16.93 -11.62 -5.89
CA ASP A 136 16.66 -11.75 -7.33
C ASP A 136 16.89 -13.17 -7.90
N ARG A 137 16.86 -14.19 -7.03
CA ARG A 137 17.00 -15.60 -7.44
C ARG A 137 15.72 -16.17 -8.03
N VAL A 138 14.57 -15.64 -7.62
CA VAL A 138 13.25 -16.06 -8.09
C VAL A 138 12.38 -14.83 -8.36
N SER A 139 11.87 -14.74 -9.60
CA SER A 139 10.78 -13.82 -9.90
C SER A 139 9.44 -14.45 -9.51
N ILE A 140 8.59 -13.72 -8.81
CA ILE A 140 7.21 -14.12 -8.50
C ILE A 140 6.18 -13.51 -9.44
N LEU A 141 6.62 -12.65 -10.37
CA LEU A 141 5.75 -11.93 -11.29
C LEU A 141 5.27 -12.83 -12.43
N GLY A 142 3.97 -12.81 -12.72
CA GLY A 142 3.38 -13.53 -13.84
C GLY A 142 3.51 -15.05 -13.77
N ARG A 143 3.67 -15.63 -12.58
CA ARG A 143 3.80 -17.08 -12.40
C ARG A 143 2.48 -17.82 -12.62
N SER A 144 2.58 -19.05 -13.11
CA SER A 144 1.43 -19.91 -13.35
C SER A 144 0.70 -20.31 -12.04
N ALA A 145 -0.58 -20.69 -12.17
CA ALA A 145 -1.36 -21.23 -11.05
C ALA A 145 -0.71 -22.47 -10.42
N GLY A 146 -0.09 -23.33 -11.22
CA GLY A 146 0.63 -24.52 -10.73
C GLY A 146 1.83 -24.15 -9.84
N TYR A 147 2.59 -23.11 -10.21
CA TYR A 147 3.66 -22.59 -9.35
C TYR A 147 3.10 -22.15 -8.00
N TRP A 148 2.06 -21.33 -7.98
CA TRP A 148 1.48 -20.82 -6.75
C TRP A 148 0.82 -21.90 -5.89
N LEU A 149 0.19 -22.91 -6.53
CA LEU A 149 -0.33 -24.06 -5.80
C LEU A 149 0.80 -24.82 -5.08
N ALA A 150 1.94 -25.04 -5.74
CA ALA A 150 3.11 -25.65 -5.12
C ALA A 150 3.64 -24.81 -3.95
N GLN A 151 3.76 -23.47 -4.11
CA GLN A 151 4.16 -22.58 -2.99
C GLN A 151 3.17 -22.65 -1.82
N ARG A 152 1.87 -22.75 -2.11
CA ARG A 152 0.82 -22.88 -1.07
C ARG A 152 0.91 -24.20 -0.31
N LEU A 153 1.12 -25.30 -1.01
CA LEU A 153 1.28 -26.64 -0.41
C LEU A 153 2.57 -26.73 0.45
N GLN A 154 3.61 -26.02 0.07
CA GLN A 154 4.87 -25.90 0.82
C GLN A 154 4.80 -24.89 1.98
N GLY A 155 3.64 -24.27 2.24
CA GLY A 155 3.48 -23.25 3.28
C GLY A 155 4.15 -21.89 2.97
N ARG A 156 4.65 -21.68 1.74
CA ARG A 156 5.40 -20.49 1.35
C ARG A 156 4.53 -19.31 0.90
N ALA A 157 3.23 -19.54 0.67
CA ALA A 157 2.25 -18.50 0.39
C ALA A 157 1.00 -18.73 1.23
N SER A 158 0.44 -17.68 1.85
CA SER A 158 -0.67 -17.79 2.80
C SER A 158 -2.02 -18.09 2.14
N LYS A 159 -2.21 -17.73 0.88
CA LYS A 159 -3.46 -17.90 0.12
C LYS A 159 -3.21 -17.81 -1.39
N LEU A 160 -4.25 -18.16 -2.18
CA LEU A 160 -4.23 -18.16 -3.64
C LEU A 160 -5.22 -17.15 -4.27
N SER A 161 -5.69 -16.17 -3.49
CA SER A 161 -6.70 -15.21 -3.96
C SER A 161 -6.26 -14.36 -5.16
N HIS A 162 -4.95 -14.17 -5.33
CA HIS A 162 -4.34 -13.47 -6.46
C HIS A 162 -4.51 -14.19 -7.80
N LEU A 163 -4.83 -15.50 -7.80
CA LEU A 163 -5.13 -16.25 -9.02
C LEU A 163 -6.54 -15.99 -9.56
N LEU A 164 -7.40 -15.37 -8.76
CA LEU A 164 -8.76 -15.05 -9.13
C LEU A 164 -8.89 -13.56 -9.46
N ARG A 165 -9.76 -13.25 -10.42
CA ARG A 165 -10.15 -11.88 -10.75
C ARG A 165 -11.67 -11.77 -10.73
N LEU A 166 -12.19 -11.34 -9.58
CA LEU A 166 -13.62 -11.09 -9.45
C LEU A 166 -13.97 -9.73 -10.07
N PRO A 167 -15.11 -9.63 -10.77
CA PRO A 167 -15.57 -8.38 -11.37
C PRO A 167 -15.82 -7.31 -10.30
N ASP A 168 -15.96 -6.05 -10.73
CA ASP A 168 -16.45 -5.00 -9.87
C ASP A 168 -17.98 -5.13 -9.67
N GLY A 169 -18.47 -4.67 -8.50
CA GLY A 169 -19.89 -4.72 -8.18
C GLY A 169 -20.20 -4.30 -6.75
N ALA A 170 -21.49 -4.14 -6.45
CA ALA A 170 -21.98 -3.67 -5.14
C ALA A 170 -21.54 -4.56 -3.97
N TYR A 171 -21.31 -5.84 -4.19
CA TYR A 171 -20.85 -6.79 -3.16
C TYR A 171 -19.48 -6.44 -2.57
N ARG A 172 -18.71 -5.58 -3.24
CA ARG A 172 -17.41 -5.07 -2.74
C ARG A 172 -17.58 -3.91 -1.76
N CYS A 173 -18.75 -3.23 -1.74
CA CYS A 173 -18.99 -2.03 -0.96
C CYS A 173 -19.45 -2.38 0.47
N HIS A 174 -18.84 -1.72 1.46
CA HIS A 174 -19.17 -1.87 2.87
C HIS A 174 -19.55 -0.48 3.42
N ALA A 175 -20.86 -0.23 3.55
CA ALA A 175 -21.36 1.04 4.02
C ALA A 175 -21.17 1.27 5.53
N GLN A 176 -21.07 0.18 6.32
CA GLN A 176 -20.83 0.28 7.75
C GLN A 176 -19.33 0.39 8.04
N PHE A 177 -18.98 1.26 8.99
CA PHE A 177 -17.60 1.38 9.46
C PHE A 177 -17.11 0.07 10.08
N SER A 178 -15.93 -0.33 9.70
CA SER A 178 -15.17 -1.40 10.34
C SER A 178 -13.69 -1.20 10.07
N TRP A 179 -12.89 -1.11 11.12
CA TRP A 179 -11.43 -1.11 10.99
C TRP A 179 -10.83 -2.50 10.80
N LYS A 180 -11.64 -3.56 10.98
CA LYS A 180 -11.16 -4.94 10.80
C LYS A 180 -10.66 -5.17 9.39
N GLY A 181 -9.40 -5.55 9.29
CA GLY A 181 -8.74 -5.86 8.02
C GLY A 181 -8.36 -4.63 7.20
N ILE A 182 -8.41 -3.42 7.76
CA ILE A 182 -7.82 -2.22 7.15
C ILE A 182 -6.29 -2.36 7.14
N ARG A 183 -5.67 -1.97 6.04
CA ARG A 183 -4.22 -1.99 5.85
C ARG A 183 -3.80 -0.94 4.85
N SER A 184 -3.05 0.05 5.29
CA SER A 184 -2.46 1.08 4.43
C SER A 184 -1.37 0.55 3.50
N CYS A 185 -0.88 -0.67 3.73
CA CYS A 185 0.09 -1.32 2.84
C CYS A 185 -0.44 -1.65 1.43
N ASN A 186 -1.74 -1.50 1.21
CA ASN A 186 -2.39 -1.62 -0.10
C ASN A 186 -3.77 -0.95 -0.02
N MET A 187 -3.81 0.36 -0.25
CA MET A 187 -5.03 1.15 -0.16
C MET A 187 -5.08 2.19 -1.29
N GLY A 188 -6.20 2.22 -2.02
CA GLY A 188 -6.45 3.23 -3.05
C GLY A 188 -7.48 4.26 -2.61
N VAL A 189 -7.21 5.54 -2.81
CA VAL A 189 -8.11 6.64 -2.42
C VAL A 189 -8.00 7.80 -3.42
N TRP A 190 -9.08 8.50 -3.69
CA TRP A 190 -9.03 9.73 -4.46
C TRP A 190 -8.28 10.82 -3.68
N ARG A 191 -7.42 11.57 -4.36
CA ARG A 191 -6.67 12.67 -3.76
C ARG A 191 -7.61 13.66 -3.06
N SER A 192 -8.71 14.03 -3.71
CA SER A 192 -9.73 14.94 -3.14
C SER A 192 -10.31 14.43 -1.82
N ASP A 193 -10.51 13.11 -1.68
CA ASP A 193 -11.00 12.50 -0.42
C ASP A 193 -9.90 12.45 0.64
N TYR A 194 -8.65 12.16 0.22
CA TYR A 194 -7.48 12.19 1.10
C TYR A 194 -7.27 13.61 1.70
N GLU A 195 -7.30 14.64 0.86
CA GLU A 195 -7.13 16.04 1.24
C GLU A 195 -8.31 16.53 2.10
N ARG A 196 -9.55 16.13 1.78
CA ARG A 196 -10.75 16.48 2.55
C ARG A 196 -10.68 16.04 4.01
N VAL A 197 -10.02 14.90 4.29
CA VAL A 197 -9.81 14.41 5.66
C VAL A 197 -8.45 14.82 6.23
N ASN A 198 -7.69 15.68 5.54
CA ASN A 198 -6.36 16.16 5.92
C ASN A 198 -5.33 15.04 6.11
N GLY A 199 -5.39 13.99 5.26
CA GLY A 199 -4.43 12.89 5.25
C GLY A 199 -4.41 12.07 6.54
N PHE A 200 -3.25 11.46 6.83
CA PHE A 200 -3.02 10.74 8.09
C PHE A 200 -2.74 11.70 9.25
N ASP A 201 -3.20 11.35 10.43
CA ASP A 201 -2.87 12.07 11.65
C ASP A 201 -1.45 11.76 12.10
N GLU A 202 -0.56 12.77 12.07
CA GLU A 202 0.86 12.64 12.42
C GLU A 202 1.10 12.53 13.94
N SER A 203 0.06 12.71 14.77
CA SER A 203 0.14 12.47 16.20
C SER A 203 0.18 10.98 16.58
N PHE A 204 -0.21 10.10 15.65
CA PHE A 204 -0.03 8.65 15.80
C PHE A 204 1.45 8.31 15.66
N VAL A 205 2.10 8.07 16.78
CA VAL A 205 3.50 7.68 16.86
C VAL A 205 3.60 6.18 17.13
N GLY A 206 4.60 5.52 16.52
CA GLY A 206 4.78 4.09 16.64
C GLY A 206 3.81 3.30 15.77
N TRP A 207 3.78 1.99 15.94
CA TRP A 207 3.01 1.09 15.09
C TRP A 207 1.55 0.97 15.51
N GLY A 208 0.64 1.11 14.55
CA GLY A 208 -0.75 0.63 14.60
C GLY A 208 -1.80 1.70 14.79
N HIS A 209 -2.95 1.45 14.17
CA HIS A 209 -4.19 2.22 14.19
C HIS A 209 -4.20 3.58 13.47
N GLU A 210 -3.08 4.06 12.92
CA GLU A 210 -3.06 5.25 12.07
C GLU A 210 -3.93 5.08 10.82
N ASP A 211 -3.95 3.87 10.26
CA ASP A 211 -4.79 3.49 9.12
C ASP A 211 -6.27 3.35 9.50
N ALA A 212 -6.56 2.84 10.69
CA ALA A 212 -7.91 2.76 11.22
C ALA A 212 -8.53 4.15 11.46
N ASP A 213 -7.74 5.10 12.00
CA ASP A 213 -8.14 6.49 12.16
C ASP A 213 -8.42 7.18 10.82
N PHE A 214 -7.50 7.03 9.87
CA PHE A 214 -7.66 7.59 8.52
C PHE A 214 -8.97 7.10 7.86
N VAL A 215 -9.23 5.79 7.91
CA VAL A 215 -10.44 5.20 7.33
C VAL A 215 -11.71 5.59 8.10
N LEU A 216 -11.62 5.80 9.43
CA LEU A 216 -12.73 6.33 10.21
C LEU A 216 -13.12 7.73 9.73
N ARG A 217 -12.14 8.61 9.53
CA ARG A 217 -12.39 9.98 9.03
C ARG A 217 -12.90 9.98 7.58
N LEU A 218 -12.43 9.08 6.73
CA LEU A 218 -13.02 8.86 5.40
C LEU A 218 -14.49 8.43 5.50
N HIS A 219 -14.82 7.51 6.40
CA HIS A 219 -16.20 7.08 6.64
C HIS A 219 -17.08 8.22 7.11
N HIS A 220 -16.64 9.03 8.08
CA HIS A 220 -17.36 10.22 8.55
C HIS A 220 -17.55 11.27 7.44
N ALA A 221 -16.62 11.34 6.50
CA ALA A 221 -16.72 12.17 5.30
C ALA A 221 -17.61 11.56 4.20
N GLY A 222 -18.27 10.42 4.44
CA GLY A 222 -19.16 9.75 3.49
C GLY A 222 -18.47 8.92 2.41
N VAL A 223 -17.16 8.62 2.58
CA VAL A 223 -16.43 7.76 1.64
C VAL A 223 -16.63 6.30 2.00
N VAL A 224 -17.11 5.51 1.05
CA VAL A 224 -17.49 4.11 1.27
C VAL A 224 -16.29 3.19 1.04
N ARG A 225 -16.10 2.21 1.92
CA ARG A 225 -15.09 1.16 1.75
C ARG A 225 -15.46 0.22 0.63
N LYS A 226 -14.52 -0.02 -0.30
CA LYS A 226 -14.60 -1.03 -1.35
C LYS A 226 -13.53 -2.10 -1.14
N ASN A 227 -13.91 -3.37 -1.16
CA ASN A 227 -12.99 -4.47 -0.94
C ASN A 227 -12.22 -4.83 -2.23
N GLY A 228 -10.89 -4.80 -2.17
CA GLY A 228 -9.99 -5.16 -3.27
C GLY A 228 -9.65 -6.66 -3.39
N PHE A 229 -10.21 -7.52 -2.52
CA PHE A 229 -9.98 -8.96 -2.55
C PHE A 229 -10.29 -9.57 -3.92
N CYS A 230 -9.43 -10.48 -4.40
CA CYS A 230 -9.46 -11.04 -5.74
C CYS A 230 -9.47 -9.99 -6.86
N ALA A 231 -8.71 -8.91 -6.66
CA ALA A 231 -8.47 -7.86 -7.65
C ALA A 231 -7.11 -7.19 -7.42
N THR A 232 -6.90 -6.54 -6.26
CA THR A 232 -5.72 -5.74 -5.96
C THR A 232 -4.81 -6.43 -4.94
N GLU A 233 -4.45 -7.70 -5.16
CA GLU A 233 -3.51 -8.39 -4.30
C GLU A 233 -2.08 -7.92 -4.51
N VAL A 234 -1.33 -7.92 -3.38
CA VAL A 234 0.13 -7.77 -3.36
C VAL A 234 0.75 -8.97 -2.64
N PHE A 235 1.99 -9.29 -2.98
CA PHE A 235 2.79 -10.26 -2.25
C PHE A 235 3.59 -9.53 -1.17
N HIS A 236 3.22 -9.77 0.09
CA HIS A 236 3.89 -9.16 1.22
C HIS A 236 5.11 -10.01 1.60
N LEU A 237 6.28 -9.45 1.38
CA LEU A 237 7.56 -10.04 1.74
C LEU A 237 7.65 -10.17 3.27
N TRP A 238 8.16 -11.27 3.74
CA TRP A 238 8.31 -11.51 5.16
C TRP A 238 9.32 -10.53 5.78
N HIS A 239 8.97 -10.02 6.93
CA HIS A 239 9.87 -9.27 7.80
C HIS A 239 9.51 -9.51 9.26
N ARG A 240 10.46 -9.22 10.16
CA ARG A 240 10.19 -9.23 11.60
C ARG A 240 9.21 -8.08 11.92
N GLU A 241 8.14 -8.39 12.64
CA GLU A 241 7.16 -7.36 13.02
C GLU A 241 7.78 -6.28 13.90
N ALA A 242 7.35 -5.02 13.70
CA ALA A 242 7.73 -3.90 14.56
C ALA A 242 7.18 -4.07 15.98
N ALA A 243 7.82 -3.45 16.96
CA ALA A 243 7.36 -3.45 18.34
C ALA A 243 6.01 -2.71 18.46
N ARG A 244 5.04 -3.32 19.15
CA ARG A 244 3.66 -2.81 19.31
C ARG A 244 3.48 -2.01 20.61
N THR A 245 4.45 -1.20 21.00
CA THR A 245 4.48 -0.50 22.29
C THR A 245 3.36 0.53 22.46
N GLN A 246 2.92 1.17 21.37
CA GLN A 246 1.90 2.22 21.39
C GLN A 246 0.50 1.75 20.92
N GLU A 247 0.35 0.48 20.53
CA GLU A 247 -0.89 -0.05 19.95
C GLU A 247 -2.13 0.20 20.82
N SER A 248 -2.02 0.05 22.13
CA SER A 248 -3.14 0.23 23.06
C SER A 248 -3.61 1.69 23.17
N GLN A 249 -2.66 2.64 23.15
CA GLN A 249 -2.97 4.07 23.18
C GLN A 249 -3.64 4.50 21.87
N ASN A 250 -3.05 4.13 20.74
CA ASN A 250 -3.57 4.43 19.42
C ASN A 250 -4.98 3.84 19.22
N ALA A 251 -5.20 2.58 19.67
CA ALA A 251 -6.53 1.96 19.63
C ALA A 251 -7.59 2.71 20.48
N ARG A 252 -7.18 3.27 21.62
CA ARG A 252 -8.08 4.08 22.46
C ARG A 252 -8.51 5.33 21.72
N THR A 253 -7.57 6.08 21.15
CA THR A 253 -7.85 7.29 20.37
C THR A 253 -8.85 7.03 19.25
N VAL A 254 -8.68 5.94 18.47
CA VAL A 254 -9.63 5.58 17.41
C VAL A 254 -11.03 5.26 17.95
N ARG A 255 -11.12 4.53 19.09
CA ARG A 255 -12.42 4.24 19.72
C ARG A 255 -13.15 5.49 20.20
N GLU A 256 -12.43 6.43 20.79
CA GLU A 256 -12.98 7.72 21.24
C GLU A 256 -13.48 8.53 20.04
N ARG A 257 -12.67 8.62 18.98
CA ARG A 257 -13.05 9.31 17.73
C ARG A 257 -14.23 8.64 17.02
N ALA A 258 -14.41 7.33 17.12
CA ALA A 258 -15.56 6.62 16.55
C ALA A 258 -16.90 6.99 17.17
N LEU A 259 -16.91 7.63 18.36
CA LEU A 259 -18.10 8.19 19.01
C LEU A 259 -18.41 9.63 18.57
N THR A 260 -17.64 10.18 17.66
CA THR A 260 -17.76 11.53 17.12
C THR A 260 -18.08 11.52 15.63
N THR A 261 -18.14 12.70 15.03
CA THR A 261 -18.28 12.88 13.57
C THR A 261 -17.05 13.57 12.96
N ILE A 262 -15.89 13.49 13.64
CA ILE A 262 -14.66 14.15 13.21
C ILE A 262 -14.22 13.64 11.84
N THR A 263 -13.88 14.57 10.94
CA THR A 263 -13.39 14.29 9.58
C THR A 263 -11.94 14.71 9.37
N GLN A 264 -11.38 15.45 10.33
CA GLN A 264 -9.96 15.90 10.29
C GLN A 264 -9.29 15.57 11.61
N PRO A 265 -7.93 15.44 11.65
CA PRO A 265 -7.16 15.15 12.86
C PRO A 265 -7.37 16.16 13.98
#